data_8b72e12bea52ebe27f4b8306ceb3d6b6
#
_entry.id   8b72e12bea52ebe27f4b8306ceb3d6b6
#
_cell.length_a   1.000
_cell.length_b   1.000
_cell.length_c   1.000
_cell.angle_alpha   90.00
_cell.angle_beta   90.00
_cell.angle_gamma   90.00
#
_symmetry.space_group_name_H-M   'P 1'
#
loop_
_entity.id
_entity.type
_entity.pdbx_description
1 polymer ?
#
loop_
_entity_poly.entity_id
_entity_poly.type
_entity_poly.pdbx_seq_one_letter_code
_entity_poly.pdbx_strand_id
1 'polypeptide(L)'
;KNDVRDYSNVQHNVHALYNYTFNGKHTLTVGADYLRDYLMSYQFTDNADHTMHTADAFGQFDWNPTERLNVIAGLRFDYFSDSNVRHLSPHLGMMYKIGSCSLRGSYSQGFRSPTLKEMYMVFNMANMMMIYGNPDLKSETSHNFSVSAEYTKNRYNFSVTGYYNLVHNRINTVYSEDPKGQIYTNTDKMDIAGIDANISAKYPCGLGYRLSYTYIHEFMRDGQKKFTDTRPHTATVRIDWGKTLNKVDFNYSLNGRVLSKVKTNIYNDSFNNPAAGSQAVEYPGYMIWDLTFSLGIIKGVNMNLAVNNLFDYVPDYYYFNSPTTTGTNLTLGLSLDIDRIFKK
;
A
#
# COMPACT_ATOMS: atom_id res chain seq x y z
N LYS A 1 1.20 -44.51 -4.99
CA LYS A 1 0.42 -43.35 -4.52
C LYS A 1 0.64 -42.26 -5.53
N ASN A 2 -0.40 -41.92 -6.28
CA ASN A 2 -0.36 -40.73 -7.13
C ASN A 2 -0.26 -39.53 -6.17
N ASP A 3 0.81 -38.79 -6.28
CA ASP A 3 1.05 -37.56 -5.52
C ASP A 3 0.20 -36.45 -6.16
N VAL A 4 -1.10 -36.50 -5.89
CA VAL A 4 -2.04 -35.50 -6.40
C VAL A 4 -1.92 -34.29 -5.48
N ARG A 5 -1.34 -33.22 -6.00
CA ARG A 5 -1.23 -31.93 -5.32
C ARG A 5 -2.54 -31.16 -5.46
N ASP A 6 -3.52 -31.57 -4.67
CA ASP A 6 -4.84 -30.94 -4.70
C ASP A 6 -4.82 -29.61 -3.97
N TYR A 7 -5.35 -28.61 -4.62
CA TYR A 7 -5.58 -27.28 -4.06
C TYR A 7 -6.91 -26.76 -4.59
N SER A 8 -7.79 -26.33 -3.69
CA SER A 8 -9.06 -25.70 -4.03
C SER A 8 -9.34 -24.54 -3.08
N ASN A 9 -9.59 -23.37 -3.64
CA ASN A 9 -10.05 -22.19 -2.88
C ASN A 9 -11.35 -21.69 -3.51
N VAL A 10 -12.43 -21.67 -2.72
CA VAL A 10 -13.75 -21.21 -3.16
C VAL A 10 -14.25 -20.14 -2.19
N GLN A 11 -14.54 -18.98 -2.73
CA GLN A 11 -15.07 -17.86 -1.96
C GLN A 11 -16.47 -17.48 -2.45
N HIS A 12 -17.40 -17.33 -1.51
CA HIS A 12 -18.72 -16.76 -1.75
C HIS A 12 -18.84 -15.46 -0.96
N ASN A 13 -19.07 -14.37 -1.66
CA ASN A 13 -19.23 -13.06 -1.05
C ASN A 13 -20.63 -12.50 -1.36
N VAL A 14 -21.28 -11.98 -0.33
CA VAL A 14 -22.56 -11.24 -0.44
C VAL A 14 -22.36 -9.88 0.23
N HIS A 15 -22.67 -8.83 -0.50
CA HIS A 15 -22.51 -7.45 -0.05
C HIS A 15 -23.83 -6.69 -0.18
N ALA A 16 -24.20 -5.95 0.84
CA ALA A 16 -25.35 -5.05 0.84
C ALA A 16 -24.92 -3.65 1.31
N LEU A 17 -25.28 -2.62 0.55
CA LEU A 17 -24.97 -1.24 0.87
C LEU A 17 -26.20 -0.36 0.64
N TYR A 18 -26.48 0.51 1.59
CA TYR A 18 -27.54 1.51 1.49
C TYR A 18 -27.03 2.87 1.89
N ASN A 19 -27.30 3.88 1.03
CA ASN A 19 -26.99 5.27 1.27
C ASN A 19 -28.27 6.09 1.34
N TYR A 20 -28.38 6.90 2.37
CA TYR A 20 -29.49 7.85 2.52
C TYR A 20 -28.98 9.25 2.81
N THR A 21 -29.41 10.22 2.01
CA THR A 21 -29.00 11.62 2.16
C THR A 21 -30.14 12.44 2.74
N PHE A 22 -29.90 12.99 3.94
CA PHE A 22 -30.82 13.86 4.64
C PHE A 22 -30.65 15.32 4.15
N ASN A 23 -31.73 15.97 3.81
CA ASN A 23 -31.74 17.40 3.41
C ASN A 23 -30.71 17.76 2.35
N GLY A 24 -30.31 16.81 1.51
CA GLY A 24 -29.29 17.01 0.48
C GLY A 24 -27.87 17.31 1.00
N LYS A 25 -27.60 17.14 2.32
CA LYS A 25 -26.34 17.54 2.96
C LYS A 25 -25.67 16.45 3.80
N HIS A 26 -26.46 15.68 4.53
CA HIS A 26 -25.95 14.69 5.46
C HIS A 26 -26.19 13.30 4.90
N THR A 27 -25.21 12.42 4.95
CA THR A 27 -25.35 11.08 4.38
C THR A 27 -25.14 10.03 5.44
N LEU A 28 -26.11 9.13 5.58
CA LEU A 28 -25.97 7.89 6.32
C LEU A 28 -25.67 6.76 5.33
N THR A 29 -24.57 6.08 5.54
CA THR A 29 -24.20 4.86 4.83
C THR A 29 -24.28 3.69 5.81
N VAL A 30 -25.01 2.66 5.48
CA VAL A 30 -25.03 1.40 6.24
C VAL A 30 -24.78 0.24 5.30
N GLY A 31 -24.08 -0.75 5.76
CA GLY A 31 -23.76 -1.92 4.95
C GLY A 31 -23.53 -3.15 5.80
N ALA A 32 -23.58 -4.30 5.15
CA ALA A 32 -23.26 -5.59 5.71
C ALA A 32 -22.62 -6.47 4.65
N ASP A 33 -21.61 -7.24 5.05
CA ASP A 33 -20.90 -8.19 4.22
C ASP A 33 -20.93 -9.57 4.85
N TYR A 34 -20.98 -10.59 4.02
CA TYR A 34 -20.80 -11.97 4.39
C TYR A 34 -19.87 -12.65 3.42
N LEU A 35 -18.82 -13.27 3.93
CA LEU A 35 -17.86 -14.05 3.18
C LEU A 35 -17.77 -15.46 3.74
N ARG A 36 -17.93 -16.45 2.88
CA ARG A 36 -17.55 -17.84 3.13
C ARG A 36 -16.27 -18.13 2.34
N ASP A 37 -15.19 -18.42 3.05
CA ASP A 37 -13.89 -18.80 2.47
C ASP A 37 -13.65 -20.28 2.77
N TYR A 38 -13.63 -21.10 1.71
CA TYR A 38 -13.30 -22.52 1.77
C TYR A 38 -11.92 -22.72 1.14
N LEU A 39 -11.05 -23.41 1.87
CA LEU A 39 -9.70 -23.73 1.43
C LEU A 39 -9.37 -25.19 1.73
N MET A 40 -9.02 -25.93 0.69
CA MET A 40 -8.42 -27.25 0.73
C MET A 40 -7.02 -27.14 0.13
N SER A 41 -6.03 -27.70 0.80
CA SER A 41 -4.64 -27.69 0.33
C SER A 41 -3.89 -28.94 0.79
N TYR A 42 -3.14 -29.55 -0.13
CA TYR A 42 -2.21 -30.62 0.20
C TYR A 42 -1.09 -30.17 1.19
N GLN A 43 -0.98 -28.87 1.43
CA GLN A 43 -0.02 -28.27 2.36
C GLN A 43 -0.56 -28.13 3.78
N PHE A 44 -1.79 -28.58 4.05
CA PHE A 44 -2.31 -28.61 5.41
C PHE A 44 -1.78 -29.84 6.15
N THR A 45 -1.36 -29.63 7.40
CA THR A 45 -0.78 -30.71 8.24
C THR A 45 -1.78 -31.76 8.64
N ASP A 46 -3.04 -31.39 8.78
CA ASP A 46 -4.14 -32.25 9.20
C ASP A 46 -4.84 -32.94 8.03
N ASN A 47 -4.41 -32.69 6.79
CA ASN A 47 -5.06 -33.14 5.55
C ASN A 47 -6.57 -32.85 5.50
N ALA A 48 -7.01 -31.84 6.26
CA ALA A 48 -8.40 -31.41 6.30
C ALA A 48 -8.61 -30.21 5.35
N ASP A 49 -9.87 -29.97 5.05
CA ASP A 49 -10.32 -28.71 4.46
C ASP A 49 -10.77 -27.76 5.57
N HIS A 50 -10.58 -26.48 5.36
CA HIS A 50 -10.98 -25.44 6.31
C HIS A 50 -11.98 -24.48 5.67
N THR A 51 -12.96 -24.08 6.46
CA THR A 51 -13.96 -23.10 6.05
C THR A 51 -14.05 -22.00 7.10
N MET A 52 -13.86 -20.76 6.68
CA MET A 52 -14.05 -19.60 7.53
C MET A 52 -15.26 -18.80 7.05
N HIS A 53 -16.12 -18.43 7.98
CA HIS A 53 -17.22 -17.49 7.76
C HIS A 53 -16.88 -16.17 8.39
N THR A 54 -16.95 -15.12 7.60
CA THR A 54 -16.81 -13.74 8.07
C THR A 54 -18.13 -13.03 7.86
N ALA A 55 -18.61 -12.37 8.88
CA ALA A 55 -19.80 -11.52 8.80
C ALA A 55 -19.48 -10.17 9.42
N ASP A 56 -19.85 -9.09 8.75
CA ASP A 56 -19.69 -7.76 9.29
C ASP A 56 -20.89 -6.86 8.97
N ALA A 57 -21.02 -5.83 9.79
CA ALA A 57 -21.98 -4.75 9.57
C ALA A 57 -21.34 -3.43 9.96
N PHE A 58 -21.63 -2.40 9.21
CA PHE A 58 -21.11 -1.07 9.49
C PHE A 58 -22.14 0.03 9.25
N GLY A 59 -21.93 1.14 9.96
CA GLY A 59 -22.65 2.37 9.77
C GLY A 59 -21.69 3.55 9.79
N GLN A 60 -21.90 4.51 8.89
CA GLN A 60 -21.14 5.75 8.81
C GLN A 60 -22.09 6.92 8.61
N PHE A 61 -21.87 7.98 9.35
CA PHE A 61 -22.61 9.23 9.19
C PHE A 61 -21.67 10.35 8.77
N ASP A 62 -21.94 10.93 7.60
CA ASP A 62 -21.28 12.12 7.07
C ASP A 62 -22.13 13.34 7.41
N TRP A 63 -21.68 14.08 8.41
CA TRP A 63 -22.37 15.24 8.93
C TRP A 63 -21.74 16.54 8.42
N ASN A 64 -22.51 17.32 7.68
CA ASN A 64 -22.11 18.60 7.10
C ASN A 64 -22.93 19.74 7.73
N PRO A 65 -22.68 20.14 9.00
CA PRO A 65 -23.47 21.17 9.69
C PRO A 65 -23.33 22.54 9.03
N THR A 66 -22.19 22.83 8.45
CA THR A 66 -21.92 24.05 7.70
C THR A 66 -21.14 23.76 6.42
N GLU A 67 -21.04 24.74 5.53
CA GLU A 67 -20.18 24.61 4.33
C GLU A 67 -18.68 24.48 4.65
N ARG A 68 -18.29 24.82 5.88
CA ARG A 68 -16.90 24.81 6.34
C ARG A 68 -16.54 23.59 7.16
N LEU A 69 -17.52 22.98 7.82
CA LEU A 69 -17.29 21.86 8.73
C LEU A 69 -17.92 20.59 8.18
N ASN A 70 -17.11 19.57 8.03
CA ASN A 70 -17.54 18.21 7.75
C ASN A 70 -17.02 17.30 8.87
N VAL A 71 -17.87 16.42 9.39
CA VAL A 71 -17.54 15.41 10.39
C VAL A 71 -18.03 14.05 9.89
N ILE A 72 -17.16 13.06 9.90
CA ILE A 72 -17.51 11.68 9.53
C ILE A 72 -17.29 10.83 10.79
N ALA A 73 -18.33 10.11 11.22
CA ALA A 73 -18.23 9.14 12.29
C ALA A 73 -18.74 7.78 11.78
N GLY A 74 -17.98 6.74 12.01
CA GLY A 74 -18.30 5.40 11.57
C GLY A 74 -17.95 4.35 12.59
N LEU A 75 -18.65 3.23 12.53
CA LEU A 75 -18.44 2.06 13.36
C LEU A 75 -18.67 0.82 12.52
N ARG A 76 -17.74 -0.14 12.61
CA ARG A 76 -17.85 -1.45 11.97
C ARG A 76 -17.69 -2.54 13.01
N PHE A 77 -18.53 -3.55 12.94
CA PHE A 77 -18.44 -4.76 13.71
C PHE A 77 -18.12 -5.94 12.79
N ASP A 78 -17.08 -6.72 13.13
CA ASP A 78 -16.63 -7.89 12.40
C ASP A 78 -16.71 -9.13 13.28
N TYR A 79 -17.11 -10.24 12.67
CA TYR A 79 -17.13 -11.59 13.27
C TYR A 79 -16.46 -12.59 12.36
N PHE A 80 -15.54 -13.41 12.90
CA PHE A 80 -14.81 -14.48 12.22
C PHE A 80 -15.06 -15.80 12.93
N SER A 81 -15.63 -16.80 12.22
CA SER A 81 -16.07 -18.04 12.83
C SER A 81 -14.93 -18.94 13.30
N ASP A 82 -13.86 -19.03 12.53
CA ASP A 82 -12.77 -19.99 12.78
C ASP A 82 -11.95 -19.60 14.01
N SER A 83 -11.57 -18.35 14.13
CA SER A 83 -10.88 -17.81 15.30
C SER A 83 -11.80 -17.34 16.43
N ASN A 84 -13.14 -17.42 16.24
CA ASN A 84 -14.18 -16.87 17.12
C ASN A 84 -13.89 -15.42 17.55
N VAL A 85 -13.32 -14.65 16.66
CA VAL A 85 -12.94 -13.26 16.91
C VAL A 85 -14.12 -12.34 16.62
N ARG A 86 -14.32 -11.39 17.53
CA ARG A 86 -15.26 -10.27 17.39
C ARG A 86 -14.50 -8.98 17.54
N HIS A 87 -14.66 -8.08 16.59
CA HIS A 87 -13.95 -6.82 16.61
C HIS A 87 -14.87 -5.64 16.30
N LEU A 88 -14.60 -4.50 16.96
CA LEU A 88 -15.29 -3.25 16.75
C LEU A 88 -14.27 -2.20 16.30
N SER A 89 -14.46 -1.65 15.12
CA SER A 89 -13.56 -0.68 14.49
C SER A 89 -14.22 0.69 14.38
N PRO A 90 -13.94 1.62 15.28
CA PRO A 90 -14.40 2.99 15.16
C PRO A 90 -13.56 3.79 14.17
N HIS A 91 -14.22 4.77 13.52
CA HIS A 91 -13.60 5.79 12.68
C HIS A 91 -14.21 7.15 12.98
N LEU A 92 -13.34 8.16 13.13
CA LEU A 92 -13.75 9.56 13.28
C LEU A 92 -12.85 10.43 12.41
N GLY A 93 -13.46 11.24 11.56
CA GLY A 93 -12.79 12.23 10.72
C GLY A 93 -13.45 13.59 10.86
N MET A 94 -12.65 14.66 10.86
CA MET A 94 -13.13 16.03 10.85
C MET A 94 -12.35 16.84 9.82
N MET A 95 -13.05 17.66 9.05
CA MET A 95 -12.45 18.64 8.15
C MET A 95 -13.05 20.01 8.42
N TYR A 96 -12.17 21.01 8.52
CA TYR A 96 -12.58 22.42 8.66
C TYR A 96 -11.90 23.27 7.57
N LYS A 97 -12.71 24.05 6.85
CA LYS A 97 -12.26 24.93 5.75
C LYS A 97 -12.14 26.37 6.24
N ILE A 98 -10.96 26.98 6.03
CA ILE A 98 -10.65 28.37 6.36
C ILE A 98 -10.17 29.07 5.08
N GLY A 99 -11.08 29.68 4.34
CA GLY A 99 -10.76 30.27 3.04
C GLY A 99 -10.21 29.23 2.05
N SER A 100 -8.95 29.40 1.65
CA SER A 100 -8.26 28.48 0.75
C SER A 100 -7.58 27.31 1.47
N CYS A 101 -7.67 27.25 2.80
CA CYS A 101 -7.07 26.20 3.61
C CYS A 101 -8.12 25.18 4.03
N SER A 102 -7.73 23.90 4.09
CA SER A 102 -8.50 22.81 4.69
C SER A 102 -7.64 22.12 5.73
N LEU A 103 -8.13 22.07 6.97
CA LEU A 103 -7.52 21.30 8.05
C LEU A 103 -8.32 20.02 8.24
N ARG A 104 -7.62 18.89 8.39
CA ARG A 104 -8.24 17.58 8.65
C ARG A 104 -7.56 16.92 9.82
N GLY A 105 -8.37 16.22 10.62
CA GLY A 105 -7.90 15.29 11.64
C GLY A 105 -8.68 14.00 11.51
N SER A 106 -8.03 12.86 11.68
CA SER A 106 -8.74 11.58 11.71
C SER A 106 -8.12 10.60 12.70
N TYR A 107 -8.99 9.74 13.19
CA TYR A 107 -8.66 8.54 13.93
C TYR A 107 -9.39 7.37 13.34
N SER A 108 -8.70 6.24 13.16
CA SER A 108 -9.32 4.99 12.76
C SER A 108 -8.64 3.81 13.45
N GLN A 109 -9.44 2.82 13.82
CA GLN A 109 -8.95 1.53 14.26
C GLN A 109 -8.99 0.55 13.09
N GLY A 110 -7.84 -0.07 12.80
CA GLY A 110 -7.71 -1.16 11.84
C GLY A 110 -7.70 -2.50 12.55
N PHE A 111 -8.09 -3.54 11.81
CA PHE A 111 -8.16 -4.90 12.31
C PHE A 111 -7.87 -5.89 11.18
N ARG A 112 -7.15 -6.98 11.51
CA ARG A 112 -6.92 -8.09 10.59
C ARG A 112 -6.98 -9.42 11.35
N SER A 113 -7.89 -10.29 10.95
CA SER A 113 -7.90 -11.68 11.43
C SER A 113 -6.82 -12.50 10.73
N PRO A 114 -6.24 -13.52 11.38
CA PRO A 114 -5.41 -14.50 10.70
C PRO A 114 -6.15 -15.15 9.54
N THR A 115 -5.46 -15.45 8.47
CA THR A 115 -6.00 -16.20 7.34
C THR A 115 -5.88 -17.71 7.56
N LEU A 116 -6.68 -18.51 6.86
CA LEU A 116 -6.59 -19.96 6.90
C LEU A 116 -5.18 -20.46 6.55
N LYS A 117 -4.49 -19.76 5.65
CA LYS A 117 -3.09 -20.07 5.29
C LYS A 117 -2.14 -19.85 6.44
N GLU A 118 -2.25 -18.71 7.13
CA GLU A 118 -1.39 -18.38 8.27
C GLU A 118 -1.62 -19.31 9.46
N MET A 119 -2.84 -19.87 9.59
CA MET A 119 -3.17 -20.78 10.67
C MET A 119 -2.78 -22.23 10.40
N TYR A 120 -3.02 -22.74 9.19
CA TYR A 120 -3.01 -24.18 8.94
C TYR A 120 -2.00 -24.69 7.92
N MET A 121 -1.43 -23.81 7.06
CA MET A 121 -0.51 -24.25 6.02
C MET A 121 0.90 -24.56 6.54
N VAL A 122 1.48 -25.65 6.01
CA VAL A 122 2.91 -25.92 6.05
C VAL A 122 3.45 -25.81 4.62
N PHE A 123 4.22 -24.76 4.39
CA PHE A 123 4.70 -24.42 3.07
C PHE A 123 6.21 -24.72 2.95
N ASN A 124 6.54 -25.58 1.97
CA ASN A 124 7.93 -25.85 1.60
C ASN A 124 8.37 -24.88 0.51
N MET A 125 9.19 -23.91 0.84
CA MET A 125 9.76 -22.96 -0.11
C MET A 125 10.92 -23.61 -0.87
N ALA A 126 10.61 -24.37 -1.91
CA ALA A 126 11.58 -25.01 -2.81
C ALA A 126 12.71 -25.79 -2.09
N ASN A 127 12.43 -26.46 -1.00
CA ASN A 127 13.39 -27.16 -0.12
C ASN A 127 14.46 -26.26 0.53
N MET A 128 14.31 -24.94 0.43
CA MET A 128 15.22 -24.00 1.09
C MET A 128 14.75 -23.67 2.51
N MET A 129 13.44 -23.59 2.73
CA MET A 129 12.88 -23.22 4.02
C MET A 129 11.46 -23.78 4.18
N MET A 130 11.12 -24.21 5.40
CA MET A 130 9.75 -24.54 5.77
C MET A 130 9.10 -23.37 6.48
N ILE A 131 7.84 -23.11 6.17
CA ILE A 131 7.01 -22.12 6.86
C ILE A 131 5.81 -22.86 7.45
N TYR A 132 5.61 -22.70 8.76
CA TYR A 132 4.57 -23.38 9.50
C TYR A 132 3.47 -22.40 9.90
N GLY A 133 2.22 -22.78 9.66
CA GLY A 133 1.04 -22.11 10.19
C GLY A 133 0.95 -22.26 11.72
N ASN A 134 0.14 -21.38 12.32
CA ASN A 134 -0.11 -21.41 13.76
C ASN A 134 -1.59 -21.11 14.05
N PRO A 135 -2.35 -22.12 14.51
CA PRO A 135 -3.77 -21.94 14.86
C PRO A 135 -4.02 -20.99 16.04
N ASP A 136 -3.01 -20.75 16.89
CA ASP A 136 -3.11 -19.90 18.08
C ASP A 136 -2.89 -18.40 17.78
N LEU A 137 -2.84 -18.02 16.51
CA LEU A 137 -2.66 -16.62 16.11
C LEU A 137 -3.81 -15.75 16.61
N LYS A 138 -3.44 -14.63 17.22
CA LYS A 138 -4.35 -13.55 17.58
C LYS A 138 -4.47 -12.55 16.45
N SER A 139 -5.61 -11.88 16.39
CA SER A 139 -5.82 -10.81 15.42
C SER A 139 -4.88 -9.63 15.64
N GLU A 140 -4.44 -9.06 14.52
CA GLU A 140 -3.67 -7.82 14.48
C GLU A 140 -4.62 -6.63 14.58
N THR A 141 -4.28 -5.64 15.38
CA THR A 141 -5.03 -4.39 15.50
C THR A 141 -4.11 -3.19 15.32
N SER A 142 -4.66 -2.12 14.78
CA SER A 142 -3.91 -0.87 14.63
C SER A 142 -4.75 0.34 15.02
N HIS A 143 -4.08 1.38 15.53
CA HIS A 143 -4.66 2.69 15.79
C HIS A 143 -3.95 3.72 14.94
N ASN A 144 -4.69 4.33 14.02
CA ASN A 144 -4.16 5.31 13.09
C ASN A 144 -4.65 6.70 13.47
N PHE A 145 -3.72 7.62 13.67
CA PHE A 145 -3.98 9.04 13.89
C PHE A 145 -3.37 9.84 12.75
N SER A 146 -4.11 10.76 12.18
CA SER A 146 -3.55 11.67 11.19
C SER A 146 -4.07 13.09 11.34
N VAL A 147 -3.20 14.05 11.02
CA VAL A 147 -3.54 15.47 10.92
C VAL A 147 -2.97 15.99 9.62
N SER A 148 -3.78 16.70 8.84
CA SER A 148 -3.34 17.29 7.59
C SER A 148 -3.80 18.74 7.43
N ALA A 149 -2.97 19.51 6.73
CA ALA A 149 -3.28 20.84 6.25
C ALA A 149 -3.11 20.89 4.74
N GLU A 150 -4.08 21.42 4.04
CA GLU A 150 -4.06 21.61 2.60
C GLU A 150 -4.39 23.06 2.26
N TYR A 151 -3.60 23.66 1.39
CA TYR A 151 -3.85 24.98 0.84
C TYR A 151 -3.98 24.89 -0.68
N THR A 152 -5.17 25.27 -1.19
CA THR A 152 -5.45 25.30 -2.62
C THR A 152 -5.90 26.68 -3.03
N LYS A 153 -5.11 27.33 -3.88
CA LYS A 153 -5.45 28.64 -4.43
C LYS A 153 -4.99 28.76 -5.87
N ASN A 154 -5.91 29.12 -6.75
CA ASN A 154 -5.67 29.25 -8.19
C ASN A 154 -5.07 27.95 -8.76
N ARG A 155 -3.78 27.98 -9.11
CA ARG A 155 -3.04 26.89 -9.74
C ARG A 155 -2.19 26.08 -8.77
N TYR A 156 -2.09 26.52 -7.53
CA TYR A 156 -1.19 25.92 -6.53
C TYR A 156 -1.98 25.07 -5.56
N ASN A 157 -1.43 23.90 -5.26
CA ASN A 157 -1.87 23.05 -4.16
C ASN A 157 -0.66 22.66 -3.32
N PHE A 158 -0.77 22.84 -2.02
CA PHE A 158 0.19 22.41 -1.01
C PHE A 158 -0.55 21.53 -0.01
N SER A 159 0.00 20.41 0.35
CA SER A 159 -0.53 19.60 1.44
C SER A 159 0.60 19.04 2.29
N VAL A 160 0.33 18.96 3.58
CA VAL A 160 1.19 18.28 4.55
C VAL A 160 0.30 17.42 5.44
N THR A 161 0.72 16.17 5.67
CA THR A 161 0.04 15.22 6.54
C THR A 161 1.06 14.62 7.48
N GLY A 162 0.82 14.71 8.78
CA GLY A 162 1.53 13.93 9.80
C GLY A 162 0.64 12.78 10.24
N TYR A 163 1.23 11.61 10.47
CA TYR A 163 0.50 10.43 10.94
C TYR A 163 1.30 9.62 11.95
N TYR A 164 0.56 8.91 12.80
CA TYR A 164 1.09 7.96 13.75
C TYR A 164 0.23 6.70 13.75
N ASN A 165 0.88 5.54 13.60
CA ASN A 165 0.24 4.24 13.54
C ASN A 165 0.83 3.31 14.60
N LEU A 166 -0.05 2.83 15.49
CA LEU A 166 0.25 1.84 16.52
C LEU A 166 -0.26 0.49 16.08
N VAL A 167 0.61 -0.49 15.89
CA VAL A 167 0.23 -1.86 15.51
C VAL A 167 0.50 -2.80 16.67
N HIS A 168 -0.51 -3.61 17.03
CA HIS A 168 -0.46 -4.61 18.08
C HIS A 168 -0.67 -6.01 17.50
N ASN A 169 -0.02 -7.00 18.09
CA ASN A 169 -0.14 -8.41 17.70
C ASN A 169 0.13 -8.64 16.21
N ARG A 170 1.10 -7.93 15.63
CA ARG A 170 1.44 -8.09 14.22
C ARG A 170 1.72 -9.54 13.88
N ILE A 171 1.01 -10.08 12.90
CA ILE A 171 1.22 -11.43 12.41
C ILE A 171 2.43 -11.42 11.47
N ASN A 172 3.44 -12.19 11.82
CA ASN A 172 4.69 -12.29 11.06
C ASN A 172 5.28 -13.70 11.26
N THR A 173 6.29 -14.05 10.45
CA THR A 173 7.06 -15.29 10.66
C THR A 173 8.31 -15.02 11.47
N VAL A 174 8.64 -15.94 12.36
CA VAL A 174 9.89 -15.95 13.13
C VAL A 174 10.56 -17.33 13.00
N TYR A 175 11.86 -17.37 13.16
CA TYR A 175 12.61 -18.62 13.16
C TYR A 175 12.20 -19.50 14.35
N SER A 176 12.06 -20.81 14.10
CA SER A 176 11.84 -21.86 15.11
C SER A 176 12.87 -22.97 14.94
N GLU A 177 13.37 -23.52 16.05
CA GLU A 177 14.24 -24.69 16.04
C GLU A 177 13.42 -25.99 15.98
N ASP A 178 12.26 -26.00 16.61
CA ASP A 178 11.36 -27.15 16.62
C ASP A 178 9.89 -26.68 16.43
N PRO A 179 9.29 -26.93 15.27
CA PRO A 179 9.89 -27.51 14.05
C PRO A 179 10.83 -26.51 13.38
N LYS A 180 11.92 -27.02 12.81
CA LYS A 180 12.95 -26.18 12.18
C LYS A 180 12.41 -25.45 10.95
N GLY A 181 12.42 -24.12 10.98
CA GLY A 181 11.94 -23.28 9.90
C GLY A 181 11.45 -21.94 10.39
N GLN A 182 10.47 -21.39 9.69
CA GLN A 182 9.75 -20.18 10.08
C GLN A 182 8.37 -20.57 10.59
N ILE A 183 7.91 -20.01 11.69
CA ILE A 183 6.55 -20.20 12.20
C ILE A 183 5.82 -18.85 12.27
N TYR A 184 4.55 -18.84 11.86
CA TYR A 184 3.70 -17.67 12.06
C TYR A 184 3.48 -17.41 13.56
N THR A 185 3.66 -16.19 13.99
CA THR A 185 3.42 -15.77 15.37
C THR A 185 2.98 -14.31 15.43
N ASN A 186 2.39 -13.93 16.56
CA ASN A 186 2.14 -12.53 16.84
C ASN A 186 3.40 -11.92 17.41
N THR A 187 3.99 -11.00 16.68
CA THR A 187 5.07 -10.17 17.18
C THR A 187 4.51 -8.97 17.93
N ASP A 188 5.33 -8.44 18.83
CA ASP A 188 4.96 -7.26 19.61
C ASP A 188 4.69 -6.01 18.75
N LYS A 189 4.34 -4.92 19.44
CA LYS A 189 4.01 -3.62 18.88
C LYS A 189 5.04 -3.12 17.87
N MET A 190 4.56 -2.57 16.79
CA MET A 190 5.32 -1.79 15.83
C MET A 190 4.67 -0.42 15.68
N ASP A 191 5.38 0.61 16.09
CA ASP A 191 4.91 1.98 15.98
C ASP A 191 5.58 2.64 14.79
N ILE A 192 4.79 3.34 13.98
CA ILE A 192 5.28 4.05 12.79
C ILE A 192 4.77 5.48 12.85
N ALA A 193 5.67 6.46 12.70
CA ALA A 193 5.29 7.84 12.45
C ALA A 193 5.79 8.29 11.08
N GLY A 194 5.09 9.22 10.45
CA GLY A 194 5.54 9.77 9.19
C GLY A 194 4.96 11.14 8.88
N ILE A 195 5.58 11.74 7.87
CA ILE A 195 5.16 13.02 7.31
C ILE A 195 5.14 12.88 5.79
N ASP A 196 4.02 13.24 5.18
CA ASP A 196 3.86 13.37 3.74
C ASP A 196 3.65 14.84 3.40
N ALA A 197 4.44 15.36 2.45
CA ALA A 197 4.30 16.71 1.93
C ALA A 197 4.18 16.68 0.40
N ASN A 198 3.24 17.44 -0.15
CA ASN A 198 3.03 17.53 -1.59
C ASN A 198 2.90 18.97 -2.02
N ILE A 199 3.49 19.28 -3.17
CA ILE A 199 3.40 20.57 -3.84
C ILE A 199 3.07 20.30 -5.31
N SER A 200 2.03 20.93 -5.84
CA SER A 200 1.75 20.86 -7.27
C SER A 200 1.23 22.16 -7.81
N ALA A 201 1.54 22.40 -9.08
CA ALA A 201 0.95 23.51 -9.85
C ALA A 201 0.77 23.11 -11.32
N LYS A 202 -0.22 23.75 -11.96
CA LYS A 202 -0.47 23.62 -13.40
C LYS A 202 -0.67 24.99 -14.03
N TYR A 203 0.09 25.29 -15.05
CA TYR A 203 0.11 26.60 -15.73
C TYR A 203 -0.62 26.56 -17.07
N PRO A 204 -1.20 27.69 -17.53
CA PRO A 204 -1.89 27.76 -18.82
C PRO A 204 -0.98 27.49 -20.03
N CYS A 205 0.34 27.66 -19.88
CA CYS A 205 1.30 27.34 -20.93
C CYS A 205 1.50 25.84 -21.16
N GLY A 206 0.78 24.99 -20.40
CA GLY A 206 0.86 23.54 -20.46
C GLY A 206 1.85 22.91 -19.48
N LEU A 207 2.66 23.72 -18.77
CA LEU A 207 3.59 23.22 -17.74
C LEU A 207 2.82 22.84 -16.47
N GLY A 208 3.11 21.67 -15.95
CA GLY A 208 2.68 21.20 -14.64
C GLY A 208 3.85 20.61 -13.87
N TYR A 209 3.81 20.68 -12.55
CA TYR A 209 4.75 19.94 -11.71
C TYR A 209 4.04 19.39 -10.46
N ARG A 210 4.59 18.29 -9.95
CA ARG A 210 4.26 17.71 -8.65
C ARG A 210 5.54 17.24 -7.98
N LEU A 211 5.72 17.69 -6.76
CA LEU A 211 6.78 17.25 -5.85
C LEU A 211 6.11 16.59 -4.66
N SER A 212 6.56 15.40 -4.31
CA SER A 212 6.09 14.69 -3.12
C SER A 212 7.30 14.27 -2.30
N TYR A 213 7.18 14.38 -0.99
CA TYR A 213 8.18 13.94 -0.05
C TYR A 213 7.53 13.17 1.08
N THR A 214 8.10 12.01 1.40
CA THR A 214 7.67 11.15 2.51
C THR A 214 8.83 10.91 3.44
N TYR A 215 8.59 11.11 4.72
CA TYR A 215 9.45 10.67 5.80
C TYR A 215 8.72 9.62 6.63
N ILE A 216 9.39 8.48 6.91
CA ILE A 216 8.86 7.40 7.74
C ILE A 216 9.88 7.08 8.84
N HIS A 217 9.42 6.99 10.07
CA HIS A 217 10.18 6.52 11.21
C HIS A 217 9.50 5.31 11.85
N GLU A 218 10.24 4.21 11.95
CA GLU A 218 9.84 3.00 12.65
C GLU A 218 10.45 3.03 14.05
N PHE A 219 9.62 3.01 15.09
CA PHE A 219 10.08 2.98 16.47
C PHE A 219 10.47 1.56 16.85
N MET A 220 11.76 1.33 17.04
CA MET A 220 12.30 0.06 17.52
C MET A 220 12.33 0.10 19.06
N ARG A 221 11.94 -1.00 19.69
CA ARG A 221 12.10 -1.15 21.16
C ARG A 221 13.56 -1.38 21.52
N ASP A 222 13.91 -1.08 22.76
CA ASP A 222 15.25 -1.30 23.32
C ASP A 222 15.70 -2.74 23.08
N GLY A 223 16.88 -2.90 22.50
CA GLY A 223 17.47 -4.20 22.16
C GLY A 223 16.97 -4.84 20.86
N GLN A 224 15.93 -4.30 20.23
CA GLN A 224 15.49 -4.81 18.93
C GLN A 224 16.36 -4.28 17.80
N LYS A 225 16.66 -5.17 16.83
CA LYS A 225 17.37 -4.80 15.61
C LYS A 225 16.39 -4.54 14.49
N LYS A 226 16.70 -3.58 13.65
CA LYS A 226 15.90 -3.29 12.45
C LYS A 226 16.22 -4.32 11.36
N PHE A 227 15.21 -5.08 10.92
CA PHE A 227 15.29 -6.05 9.82
C PHE A 227 14.45 -5.65 8.60
N THR A 228 13.97 -4.41 8.59
CA THR A 228 13.26 -3.85 7.44
C THR A 228 14.21 -2.98 6.64
N ASP A 229 14.00 -2.90 5.36
CA ASP A 229 14.71 -2.00 4.45
C ASP A 229 13.84 -0.79 4.04
N THR A 230 12.87 -0.44 4.87
CA THR A 230 12.08 0.79 4.73
C THR A 230 13.01 2.00 4.77
N ARG A 231 13.08 2.70 3.65
CA ARG A 231 13.92 3.90 3.51
C ARG A 231 13.24 5.08 4.16
N PRO A 232 13.93 5.78 5.10
CA PRO A 232 13.29 6.84 5.89
C PRO A 232 12.86 8.04 5.05
N HIS A 233 13.55 8.36 3.96
CA HIS A 233 13.21 9.49 3.10
C HIS A 233 13.00 9.04 1.66
N THR A 234 11.86 9.42 1.10
CA THR A 234 11.55 9.24 -0.33
C THR A 234 11.03 10.55 -0.89
N ALA A 235 11.56 10.95 -2.04
CA ALA A 235 11.05 12.09 -2.80
C ALA A 235 10.68 11.66 -4.22
N THR A 236 9.58 12.19 -4.74
CA THR A 236 9.19 12.03 -6.14
C THR A 236 8.99 13.38 -6.78
N VAL A 237 9.46 13.49 -8.01
CA VAL A 237 9.38 14.69 -8.85
C VAL A 237 8.67 14.30 -10.14
N ARG A 238 7.65 15.03 -10.50
CA ARG A 238 7.01 14.91 -11.81
C ARG A 238 6.90 16.29 -12.43
N ILE A 239 7.36 16.42 -13.67
CA ILE A 239 7.25 17.62 -14.48
C ILE A 239 6.60 17.22 -15.81
N ASP A 240 5.44 17.79 -16.09
CA ASP A 240 4.70 17.55 -17.31
C ASP A 240 4.65 18.85 -18.13
N TRP A 241 4.76 18.73 -19.44
CA TRP A 241 4.44 19.82 -20.35
C TRP A 241 3.64 19.26 -21.51
N GLY A 242 2.49 19.85 -21.76
CA GLY A 242 1.60 19.47 -22.85
C GLY A 242 1.09 20.69 -23.61
N LYS A 243 1.20 20.67 -24.93
CA LYS A 243 0.70 21.76 -25.78
C LYS A 243 0.39 21.26 -27.18
N THR A 244 -0.71 21.74 -27.73
CA THR A 244 -1.03 21.56 -29.15
C THR A 244 -0.47 22.71 -29.96
N LEU A 245 0.39 22.43 -30.91
CA LEU A 245 1.01 23.39 -31.85
C LEU A 245 0.71 22.93 -33.28
N ASN A 246 0.07 23.76 -34.08
CA ASN A 246 -0.25 23.46 -35.50
C ASN A 246 -0.96 22.09 -35.69
N LYS A 247 -1.92 21.75 -34.81
CA LYS A 247 -2.67 20.47 -34.80
C LYS A 247 -1.84 19.24 -34.36
N VAL A 248 -0.62 19.43 -33.95
CA VAL A 248 0.24 18.38 -33.39
C VAL A 248 0.24 18.50 -31.87
N ASP A 249 -0.06 17.40 -31.19
CA ASP A 249 -0.09 17.35 -29.73
C ASP A 249 1.30 16.91 -29.22
N PHE A 250 1.94 17.78 -28.46
CA PHE A 250 3.20 17.52 -27.78
C PHE A 250 2.93 17.27 -26.29
N ASN A 251 3.38 16.13 -25.79
CA ASN A 251 3.35 15.85 -24.37
C ASN A 251 4.73 15.35 -23.91
N TYR A 252 5.19 15.90 -22.85
CA TYR A 252 6.49 15.65 -22.25
C TYR A 252 6.33 15.40 -20.76
N SER A 253 6.91 14.32 -20.23
CA SER A 253 6.85 13.99 -18.82
C SER A 253 8.21 13.53 -18.34
N LEU A 254 8.75 14.19 -17.31
CA LEU A 254 9.93 13.78 -16.57
C LEU A 254 9.48 13.32 -15.18
N ASN A 255 9.78 12.07 -14.82
CA ASN A 255 9.50 11.49 -13.53
C ASN A 255 10.81 11.13 -12.84
N GLY A 256 10.98 11.55 -11.60
CA GLY A 256 12.13 11.24 -10.78
C GLY A 256 11.69 10.62 -9.44
N ARG A 257 12.44 9.63 -8.98
CA ARG A 257 12.31 9.05 -7.66
C ARG A 257 13.67 9.02 -6.98
N VAL A 258 13.74 9.61 -5.80
CA VAL A 258 14.95 9.70 -4.98
C VAL A 258 14.69 9.03 -3.65
N LEU A 259 15.53 8.09 -3.27
CA LEU A 259 15.43 7.34 -2.03
C LEU A 259 16.71 7.50 -1.22
N SER A 260 16.56 7.73 0.09
CA SER A 260 17.70 7.82 1.00
C SER A 260 18.40 6.48 1.19
N LYS A 261 19.58 6.51 1.76
CA LYS A 261 20.19 5.31 2.34
C LYS A 261 19.34 4.72 3.46
N VAL A 262 19.51 3.42 3.70
CA VAL A 262 18.83 2.71 4.80
C VAL A 262 19.84 1.87 5.55
N LYS A 263 19.76 1.90 6.89
CA LYS A 263 20.49 1.02 7.79
C LYS A 263 19.55 -0.07 8.26
N THR A 264 19.94 -1.31 8.10
CA THR A 264 19.18 -2.49 8.50
C THR A 264 20.11 -3.57 9.03
N ASN A 265 19.56 -4.67 9.51
CA ASN A 265 20.33 -5.85 9.88
C ASN A 265 19.90 -7.01 8.98
N ILE A 266 20.83 -7.84 8.62
CA ILE A 266 20.57 -9.13 7.94
C ILE A 266 21.07 -10.26 8.82
N TYR A 267 20.36 -11.37 8.81
CA TYR A 267 20.82 -12.58 9.49
C TYR A 267 22.03 -13.18 8.75
N ASN A 268 22.93 -13.84 9.51
CA ASN A 268 24.10 -14.49 8.94
C ASN A 268 23.80 -15.81 8.23
N ASP A 269 22.56 -16.28 8.31
CA ASP A 269 22.09 -17.47 7.61
C ASP A 269 20.83 -17.19 6.76
N SER A 270 20.50 -18.12 5.85
CA SER A 270 19.36 -18.02 4.95
C SER A 270 18.01 -18.31 5.63
N PHE A 271 18.02 -18.84 6.85
CA PHE A 271 16.80 -19.20 7.58
C PHE A 271 16.34 -18.13 8.56
N ASN A 272 17.05 -16.99 8.61
CA ASN A 272 16.82 -15.93 9.57
C ASN A 272 16.92 -16.40 11.04
N ASN A 273 17.85 -17.31 11.31
CA ASN A 273 18.09 -17.84 12.65
C ASN A 273 18.81 -16.80 13.53
N PRO A 274 18.19 -16.31 14.62
CA PRO A 274 18.85 -15.37 15.53
C PRO A 274 20.13 -15.89 16.16
N ALA A 275 20.24 -17.21 16.38
CA ALA A 275 21.45 -17.84 16.97
C ALA A 275 22.65 -17.77 16.02
N ALA A 276 22.45 -17.71 14.71
CA ALA A 276 23.53 -17.49 13.75
C ALA A 276 24.08 -16.05 13.78
N GLY A 277 23.43 -15.17 14.54
CA GLY A 277 23.76 -13.77 14.62
C GLY A 277 23.24 -12.95 13.45
N SER A 278 23.50 -11.65 13.48
CA SER A 278 23.15 -10.72 12.41
C SER A 278 24.21 -9.64 12.28
N GLN A 279 24.35 -9.08 11.09
CA GLN A 279 25.25 -7.97 10.85
C GLN A 279 24.46 -6.73 10.42
N ALA A 280 24.91 -5.56 10.88
CA ALA A 280 24.39 -4.30 10.44
C ALA A 280 24.90 -3.98 9.02
N VAL A 281 24.01 -3.62 8.13
CA VAL A 281 24.32 -3.23 6.76
C VAL A 281 23.74 -1.86 6.44
N GLU A 282 24.42 -1.12 5.59
CA GLU A 282 23.90 0.14 5.05
C GLU A 282 23.78 0.01 3.53
N TYR A 283 22.55 0.08 3.03
CA TYR A 283 22.30 0.15 1.59
C TYR A 283 22.28 1.60 1.12
N PRO A 284 22.99 1.93 0.04
CA PRO A 284 23.10 3.30 -0.45
C PRO A 284 21.75 3.87 -0.87
N GLY A 285 21.65 5.20 -0.83
CA GLY A 285 20.57 5.93 -1.49
C GLY A 285 20.73 5.85 -3.01
N TYR A 286 19.63 6.01 -3.73
CA TYR A 286 19.66 6.02 -5.20
C TYR A 286 18.56 6.89 -5.77
N MET A 287 18.67 7.19 -7.07
CA MET A 287 17.63 7.88 -7.82
C MET A 287 17.43 7.22 -9.18
N ILE A 288 16.17 7.18 -9.61
CA ILE A 288 15.78 6.72 -10.94
C ILE A 288 14.95 7.83 -11.58
N TRP A 289 15.25 8.13 -12.84
CA TRP A 289 14.56 9.15 -13.63
C TRP A 289 14.11 8.56 -14.95
N ASP A 290 12.86 8.83 -15.30
CA ASP A 290 12.24 8.38 -16.53
C ASP A 290 11.75 9.59 -17.32
N LEU A 291 11.99 9.56 -18.63
CA LEU A 291 11.57 10.57 -19.55
C LEU A 291 10.63 9.99 -20.57
N THR A 292 9.47 10.59 -20.72
CA THR A 292 8.48 10.18 -21.73
C THR A 292 8.16 11.36 -22.63
N PHE A 293 8.17 11.12 -23.92
CA PHE A 293 7.72 12.04 -24.94
C PHE A 293 6.63 11.41 -25.78
N SER A 294 5.50 12.09 -25.96
CA SER A 294 4.39 11.64 -26.79
C SER A 294 4.06 12.71 -27.82
N LEU A 295 3.92 12.27 -29.06
CA LEU A 295 3.64 13.11 -30.22
C LEU A 295 2.36 12.64 -30.90
N GLY A 296 1.28 13.43 -30.82
CA GLY A 296 0.09 13.24 -31.63
C GLY A 296 0.26 13.88 -33.00
N ILE A 297 0.69 13.11 -33.99
CA ILE A 297 1.12 13.62 -35.30
C ILE A 297 -0.10 14.04 -36.14
N ILE A 298 -1.12 13.17 -36.16
CA ILE A 298 -2.40 13.41 -36.82
C ILE A 298 -3.52 12.81 -35.95
N LYS A 299 -4.76 13.17 -36.25
CA LYS A 299 -5.92 12.65 -35.53
C LYS A 299 -5.90 11.11 -35.51
N GLY A 300 -5.79 10.52 -34.33
CA GLY A 300 -5.76 9.08 -34.12
C GLY A 300 -4.40 8.41 -34.26
N VAL A 301 -3.30 9.13 -34.51
CA VAL A 301 -1.93 8.56 -34.59
C VAL A 301 -1.04 9.20 -33.54
N ASN A 302 -0.59 8.41 -32.57
CA ASN A 302 0.31 8.86 -31.52
C ASN A 302 1.61 8.04 -31.53
N MET A 303 2.74 8.72 -31.46
CA MET A 303 4.05 8.13 -31.27
C MET A 303 4.50 8.41 -29.83
N ASN A 304 5.01 7.40 -29.15
CA ASN A 304 5.51 7.51 -27.77
C ASN A 304 6.97 7.05 -27.73
N LEU A 305 7.81 7.85 -27.12
CA LEU A 305 9.20 7.54 -26.81
C LEU A 305 9.36 7.58 -25.30
N ALA A 306 9.83 6.49 -24.68
CA ALA A 306 10.17 6.45 -23.28
C ALA A 306 11.65 6.08 -23.10
N VAL A 307 12.36 6.85 -22.28
CA VAL A 307 13.69 6.56 -21.80
C VAL A 307 13.58 6.30 -20.31
N ASN A 308 13.64 5.04 -19.91
CA ASN A 308 13.60 4.66 -18.51
C ASN A 308 15.01 4.60 -17.95
N ASN A 309 15.14 4.95 -16.66
CA ASN A 309 16.43 5.03 -15.98
C ASN A 309 17.44 5.91 -16.73
N LEU A 310 17.07 7.16 -16.94
CA LEU A 310 17.80 8.15 -17.77
C LEU A 310 19.29 8.31 -17.38
N PHE A 311 19.62 8.10 -16.11
CA PHE A 311 20.99 8.24 -15.58
C PHE A 311 21.70 6.90 -15.39
N ASP A 312 21.21 5.83 -15.99
CA ASP A 312 21.84 4.51 -16.03
C ASP A 312 22.19 3.95 -14.65
N TYR A 313 21.30 4.16 -13.66
CA TYR A 313 21.52 3.59 -12.35
C TYR A 313 21.47 2.06 -12.39
N VAL A 314 22.55 1.41 -12.03
CA VAL A 314 22.64 -0.03 -11.81
C VAL A 314 23.22 -0.23 -10.40
N PRO A 315 22.56 -1.00 -9.51
CA PRO A 315 23.11 -1.26 -8.19
C PRO A 315 24.40 -2.08 -8.27
N ASP A 316 25.41 -1.72 -7.48
CA ASP A 316 26.70 -2.43 -7.44
C ASP A 316 26.55 -3.87 -6.94
N TYR A 317 25.49 -4.14 -6.18
CA TYR A 317 25.15 -5.47 -5.66
C TYR A 317 23.64 -5.59 -5.48
N TYR A 318 23.13 -6.83 -5.55
CA TYR A 318 21.73 -7.13 -5.33
C TYR A 318 21.50 -7.58 -3.89
N TYR A 319 20.46 -7.05 -3.28
CA TYR A 319 19.97 -7.43 -1.96
C TYR A 319 18.44 -7.57 -2.04
N PHE A 320 17.85 -8.16 -1.02
CA PHE A 320 16.41 -8.27 -0.94
C PHE A 320 15.76 -6.86 -1.04
N ASN A 321 14.81 -6.69 -1.94
CA ASN A 321 14.19 -5.40 -2.31
C ASN A 321 15.13 -4.37 -2.98
N SER A 322 16.28 -4.76 -3.48
CA SER A 322 17.03 -3.85 -4.37
C SER A 322 16.26 -3.63 -5.67
N PRO A 323 16.35 -2.42 -6.27
CA PRO A 323 15.72 -2.20 -7.56
C PRO A 323 16.38 -3.10 -8.61
N THR A 324 15.54 -3.91 -9.26
CA THR A 324 15.99 -4.69 -10.42
C THR A 324 15.95 -3.78 -11.64
N THR A 325 17.10 -3.29 -12.07
CA THR A 325 17.22 -2.48 -13.29
C THR A 325 18.36 -2.99 -14.16
N THR A 326 18.11 -3.05 -15.45
CA THR A 326 19.09 -3.43 -16.46
C THR A 326 19.88 -2.23 -17.00
N GLY A 327 19.79 -1.08 -16.33
CA GLY A 327 20.32 0.18 -16.82
C GLY A 327 19.31 0.94 -17.68
N THR A 328 19.80 1.91 -18.46
CA THR A 328 18.96 2.71 -19.35
C THR A 328 18.32 1.86 -20.43
N ASN A 329 17.01 2.00 -20.59
CA ASN A 329 16.30 1.36 -21.70
C ASN A 329 15.43 2.36 -22.46
N LEU A 330 15.29 2.09 -23.77
CA LEU A 330 14.53 2.89 -24.70
C LEU A 330 13.33 2.10 -25.20
N THR A 331 12.16 2.71 -25.17
CA THR A 331 10.93 2.11 -25.72
C THR A 331 10.33 3.08 -26.73
N LEU A 332 10.09 2.59 -27.95
CA LEU A 332 9.35 3.31 -28.98
C LEU A 332 8.00 2.60 -29.21
N GLY A 333 6.94 3.37 -29.14
CA GLY A 333 5.57 2.87 -29.35
C GLY A 333 4.83 3.70 -30.39
N LEU A 334 3.99 3.03 -31.20
CA LEU A 334 3.04 3.65 -32.11
C LEU A 334 1.62 3.20 -31.72
N SER A 335 0.73 4.14 -31.50
CA SER A 335 -0.67 3.88 -31.20
C SER A 335 -1.56 4.46 -32.30
N LEU A 336 -2.45 3.60 -32.83
CA LEU A 336 -3.39 3.95 -33.89
C LEU A 336 -4.82 3.80 -33.34
N ASP A 337 -5.56 4.89 -33.30
CA ASP A 337 -7.00 4.93 -33.00
C ASP A 337 -7.77 4.93 -34.32
N ILE A 338 -8.18 3.75 -34.76
CA ILE A 338 -8.81 3.52 -36.07
C ILE A 338 -10.11 4.32 -36.19
N ASP A 339 -10.91 4.37 -35.13
CA ASP A 339 -12.17 5.11 -35.14
C ASP A 339 -11.96 6.63 -35.34
N ARG A 340 -10.88 7.16 -34.76
CA ARG A 340 -10.53 8.58 -34.93
C ARG A 340 -9.91 8.89 -36.30
N ILE A 341 -9.18 7.94 -36.87
CA ILE A 341 -8.56 8.11 -38.20
C ILE A 341 -9.63 8.21 -39.28
N PHE A 342 -10.65 7.37 -39.22
CA PHE A 342 -11.71 7.26 -40.24
C PHE A 342 -12.96 8.08 -39.95
N LYS A 343 -13.10 8.67 -38.75
CA LYS A 343 -14.19 9.60 -38.43
C LYS A 343 -13.93 10.95 -39.15
N LYS A 344 -14.73 11.22 -40.19
CA LYS A 344 -14.78 12.52 -40.91
C LYS A 344 -15.16 13.67 -39.98
#